data_9b2de618a8a1bb8ca4a2c02baf50279d
#
_entry.id   9b2de618a8a1bb8ca4a2c02baf50279d
#
_cell.length_a   1.000
_cell.length_b   1.000
_cell.length_c   1.000
_cell.angle_alpha   90.00
_cell.angle_beta   90.00
_cell.angle_gamma   90.00
#
_symmetry.space_group_name_H-M   'P 1'
#
loop_
_entity.id
_entity.type
_entity.pdbx_description
1 polymer ?
#
loop_
_entity_poly.entity_id
_entity_poly.type
_entity_poly.pdbx_seq_one_letter_code
_entity_poly.pdbx_strand_id
1 'polypeptide(L)'
;MFKLANKSLIYLTASVMAIACPRASTGDSIREHPTVNEVPAREGRLHQVAAGVWVHTATRAFDGTVYASNGLIVRDGGALLLIDTAWGARNTAALLAEIEKQIGLPVTRAISTHFHDDRVSGVDALLAARVATYASPLTRQLAEAAGSEIPTYALKGLSSSGDAVRFGPVELFYPGAAHSPDNLVVYVPSAGVLYGGCAVLESARTFVGNGVDADLTEWPISVERILQRYPEAQLVIPGHGLPGGPDLLTHTADVVQAHAPLPVVE
;
A
#
# COMPACT_ATOMS: atom_id res chain seq x y z
N MET A 1 -53.38 11.66 75.52
CA MET A 1 -52.69 12.97 75.70
C MET A 1 -51.20 12.78 75.63
N PHE A 2 -50.61 12.94 74.45
CA PHE A 2 -49.14 13.01 74.35
C PHE A 2 -48.80 14.07 73.34
N LYS A 3 -48.02 15.05 73.81
CA LYS A 3 -47.53 16.19 73.09
C LYS A 3 -46.45 15.77 72.07
N LEU A 4 -46.61 16.15 70.81
CA LEU A 4 -45.63 16.10 69.78
C LEU A 4 -44.60 17.18 70.04
N ALA A 5 -43.34 16.79 70.20
CA ALA A 5 -42.20 17.70 70.23
C ALA A 5 -41.64 17.88 68.81
N ASN A 6 -41.64 19.13 68.38
CA ASN A 6 -41.08 19.57 67.10
C ASN A 6 -39.55 19.59 67.18
N LYS A 7 -38.85 18.77 66.33
CA LYS A 7 -37.40 18.86 66.20
C LYS A 7 -37.09 19.55 64.84
N SER A 8 -36.67 20.78 64.94
CA SER A 8 -36.11 21.55 63.78
C SER A 8 -34.81 20.93 63.34
N LEU A 9 -34.77 20.50 62.08
CA LEU A 9 -33.59 19.97 61.41
C LEU A 9 -32.88 21.14 60.76
N ILE A 10 -31.70 21.45 61.27
CA ILE A 10 -30.79 22.46 60.65
C ILE A 10 -30.09 21.80 59.50
N TYR A 11 -30.35 22.27 58.24
CA TYR A 11 -29.62 21.86 57.10
C TYR A 11 -28.32 22.67 57.01
N LEU A 12 -27.21 21.99 57.25
CA LEU A 12 -25.87 22.52 56.98
C LEU A 12 -25.60 22.38 55.48
N THR A 13 -25.60 23.49 54.74
CA THR A 13 -25.22 23.50 53.33
C THR A 13 -23.70 23.49 53.24
N ALA A 14 -23.13 22.35 52.90
CA ALA A 14 -21.73 22.24 52.51
C ALA A 14 -21.59 22.74 51.09
N SER A 15 -21.02 23.92 50.93
CA SER A 15 -20.57 24.41 49.61
C SER A 15 -19.37 23.57 49.15
N VAL A 16 -19.61 22.71 48.19
CA VAL A 16 -18.54 22.00 47.47
C VAL A 16 -17.98 22.98 46.45
N MET A 17 -16.80 23.49 46.74
CA MET A 17 -16.01 24.27 45.78
C MET A 17 -15.53 23.32 44.69
N ALA A 18 -16.15 23.34 43.51
CA ALA A 18 -15.68 22.62 42.34
C ALA A 18 -14.38 23.26 41.86
N ILE A 19 -13.25 22.60 42.10
CA ILE A 19 -11.98 22.93 41.49
C ILE A 19 -12.12 22.55 40.02
N ALA A 20 -12.28 23.55 39.15
CA ALA A 20 -12.24 23.36 37.71
C ALA A 20 -10.82 22.95 37.32
N CYS A 21 -10.60 21.67 37.07
CA CYS A 21 -9.44 21.18 36.40
C CYS A 21 -9.50 21.71 34.93
N PRO A 22 -8.47 22.40 34.44
CA PRO A 22 -8.45 22.79 33.02
C PRO A 22 -8.44 21.50 32.19
N ARG A 23 -9.53 21.29 31.44
CA ARG A 23 -9.60 20.28 30.40
C ARG A 23 -8.56 20.67 29.38
N ALA A 24 -7.47 19.92 29.32
CA ALA A 24 -6.56 19.98 28.17
C ALA A 24 -7.43 19.73 26.93
N SER A 25 -7.58 20.74 26.09
CA SER A 25 -8.13 20.56 24.76
C SER A 25 -7.09 19.72 24.01
N THR A 26 -7.34 18.41 23.95
CA THR A 26 -6.77 17.59 22.90
C THR A 26 -7.38 18.14 21.62
N GLY A 27 -6.68 19.10 21.02
CA GLY A 27 -6.90 19.45 19.65
C GLY A 27 -6.60 18.19 18.83
N ASP A 28 -7.67 17.46 18.51
CA ASP A 28 -7.68 16.56 17.36
C ASP A 28 -7.38 17.46 16.17
N SER A 29 -6.10 17.62 15.87
CA SER A 29 -5.68 18.05 14.55
C SER A 29 -6.08 16.90 13.64
N ILE A 30 -7.32 16.97 13.12
CA ILE A 30 -7.64 16.34 11.84
C ILE A 30 -6.49 16.81 10.94
N ARG A 31 -5.53 15.90 10.66
CA ARG A 31 -4.53 16.15 9.64
C ARG A 31 -5.34 16.27 8.36
N GLU A 32 -5.60 17.51 7.95
CA GLU A 32 -6.09 17.78 6.60
C GLU A 32 -5.09 17.12 5.68
N HIS A 33 -5.53 16.06 5.01
CA HIS A 33 -4.76 15.50 3.91
C HIS A 33 -4.50 16.65 2.95
N PRO A 34 -3.23 16.89 2.56
CA PRO A 34 -2.93 17.98 1.65
C PRO A 34 -3.84 17.86 0.43
N THR A 35 -4.45 18.97 0.02
CA THR A 35 -5.31 19.03 -1.15
C THR A 35 -4.49 18.59 -2.36
N VAL A 36 -4.79 17.40 -2.85
CA VAL A 36 -4.08 16.80 -3.97
C VAL A 36 -4.48 17.53 -5.23
N ASN A 37 -3.59 18.37 -5.74
CA ASN A 37 -3.71 18.86 -7.10
C ASN A 37 -3.41 17.69 -8.04
N GLU A 38 -4.46 17.08 -8.61
CA GLU A 38 -4.30 16.09 -9.67
C GLU A 38 -3.54 16.75 -10.83
N VAL A 39 -2.28 16.33 -11.01
CA VAL A 39 -1.58 16.66 -12.27
C VAL A 39 -2.37 16.00 -13.38
N PRO A 40 -2.72 16.73 -14.48
CA PRO A 40 -3.40 16.11 -15.61
C PRO A 40 -2.67 14.82 -15.95
N ALA A 41 -3.41 13.70 -16.04
CA ALA A 41 -2.83 12.42 -16.37
C ALA A 41 -1.98 12.60 -17.63
N ARG A 42 -0.67 12.66 -17.46
CA ARG A 42 0.23 12.44 -18.60
C ARG A 42 -0.09 11.02 -19.02
N GLU A 43 -0.43 10.86 -20.29
CA GLU A 43 -0.76 9.57 -20.90
C GLU A 43 0.10 8.48 -20.28
N GLY A 44 -0.56 7.51 -19.62
CA GLY A 44 0.12 6.48 -18.83
C GLY A 44 1.21 5.87 -19.70
N ARG A 45 2.46 5.95 -19.26
CA ARG A 45 3.56 5.36 -20.00
C ARG A 45 3.50 3.86 -19.80
N LEU A 46 3.03 3.15 -20.83
CA LEU A 46 3.18 1.71 -20.90
C LEU A 46 4.55 1.40 -21.48
N HIS A 47 5.33 0.61 -20.78
CA HIS A 47 6.64 0.17 -21.24
C HIS A 47 6.70 -1.35 -21.19
N GLN A 48 6.83 -1.99 -22.37
CA GLN A 48 7.00 -3.45 -22.43
C GLN A 48 8.40 -3.82 -21.96
N VAL A 49 8.50 -4.62 -20.92
CA VAL A 49 9.77 -5.05 -20.31
C VAL A 49 10.12 -6.50 -20.64
N ALA A 50 9.12 -7.30 -21.00
CA ALA A 50 9.29 -8.67 -21.50
C ALA A 50 8.09 -9.08 -22.37
N ALA A 51 8.17 -10.21 -23.04
CA ALA A 51 7.03 -10.73 -23.80
C ALA A 51 5.81 -10.94 -22.92
N GLY A 52 4.72 -10.20 -23.17
CA GLY A 52 3.50 -10.26 -22.38
C GLY A 52 3.57 -9.59 -20.99
N VAL A 53 4.60 -8.76 -20.76
CA VAL A 53 4.77 -8.04 -19.46
C VAL A 53 5.08 -6.57 -19.74
N TRP A 54 4.29 -5.67 -19.14
CA TRP A 54 4.47 -4.22 -19.25
C TRP A 54 4.49 -3.59 -17.85
N VAL A 55 5.29 -2.55 -17.70
CA VAL A 55 5.21 -1.62 -16.58
C VAL A 55 4.28 -0.48 -16.98
N HIS A 56 3.36 -0.12 -16.11
CA HIS A 56 2.67 1.15 -16.21
C HIS A 56 3.21 2.11 -15.15
N THR A 57 3.29 3.40 -15.49
CA THR A 57 3.75 4.42 -14.55
C THR A 57 2.71 5.54 -14.52
N ALA A 58 2.18 5.81 -13.34
CA ALA A 58 1.29 6.93 -13.08
C ALA A 58 2.01 8.00 -12.25
N THR A 59 1.54 9.24 -12.33
CA THR A 59 2.11 10.35 -11.55
C THR A 59 1.02 11.06 -10.74
N ARG A 60 1.41 11.53 -9.54
CA ARG A 60 0.58 12.36 -8.68
C ARG A 60 1.42 13.46 -8.04
N ALA A 61 0.86 14.65 -7.90
CA ALA A 61 1.53 15.77 -7.24
C ALA A 61 1.08 15.87 -5.79
N PHE A 62 2.06 16.09 -4.88
CA PHE A 62 1.84 16.44 -3.49
C PHE A 62 2.76 17.62 -3.16
N ASP A 63 2.21 18.68 -2.61
CA ASP A 63 2.94 19.90 -2.22
C ASP A 63 3.90 20.42 -3.31
N GLY A 64 3.44 20.41 -4.56
CA GLY A 64 4.22 20.87 -5.71
C GLY A 64 5.27 19.87 -6.23
N THR A 65 5.48 18.74 -5.56
CA THR A 65 6.38 17.67 -6.00
C THR A 65 5.60 16.58 -6.73
N VAL A 66 6.07 16.18 -7.92
CA VAL A 66 5.47 15.10 -8.71
C VAL A 66 6.16 13.78 -8.36
N TYR A 67 5.37 12.84 -7.90
CA TYR A 67 5.80 11.47 -7.61
C TYR A 67 5.30 10.54 -8.70
N ALA A 68 6.14 9.57 -9.09
CA ALA A 68 5.78 8.51 -10.02
C ALA A 68 5.59 7.20 -9.27
N SER A 69 4.58 6.42 -9.64
CA SER A 69 4.29 5.10 -9.10
C SER A 69 4.19 4.10 -10.23
N ASN A 70 4.86 2.96 -10.09
CA ASN A 70 4.83 1.86 -11.04
C ASN A 70 3.81 0.81 -10.65
N GLY A 71 3.26 0.14 -11.66
CA GLY A 71 2.55 -1.11 -11.53
C GLY A 71 2.88 -2.02 -12.70
N LEU A 72 2.29 -3.22 -12.72
CA LEU A 72 2.59 -4.23 -13.73
C LEU A 72 1.33 -4.64 -14.49
N ILE A 73 1.49 -4.99 -15.77
CA ILE A 73 0.46 -5.62 -16.59
C ILE A 73 1.04 -6.92 -17.11
N VAL A 74 0.32 -8.02 -16.92
CA VAL A 74 0.77 -9.34 -17.34
C VAL A 74 -0.29 -9.99 -18.22
N ARG A 75 0.12 -10.53 -19.37
CA ARG A 75 -0.77 -11.25 -20.26
C ARG A 75 -1.23 -12.57 -19.62
N ASP A 76 -2.52 -12.81 -19.67
CA ASP A 76 -3.19 -13.98 -19.14
C ASP A 76 -4.12 -14.58 -20.20
N GLY A 77 -3.52 -15.32 -21.10
CA GLY A 77 -4.23 -15.84 -22.28
C GLY A 77 -4.73 -14.73 -23.21
N GLY A 78 -6.04 -14.65 -23.39
CA GLY A 78 -6.72 -13.61 -24.18
C GLY A 78 -7.09 -12.35 -23.39
N ALA A 79 -6.58 -12.20 -22.17
CA ALA A 79 -6.84 -11.07 -21.28
C ALA A 79 -5.57 -10.58 -20.60
N LEU A 80 -5.71 -9.58 -19.73
CA LEU A 80 -4.64 -8.99 -18.94
C LEU A 80 -4.98 -9.05 -17.45
N LEU A 81 -3.95 -9.29 -16.64
CA LEU A 81 -3.91 -9.10 -15.21
C LEU A 81 -3.19 -7.79 -14.92
N LEU A 82 -3.84 -6.89 -14.20
CA LEU A 82 -3.25 -5.64 -13.72
C LEU A 82 -2.74 -5.83 -12.27
N ILE A 83 -1.55 -5.34 -11.99
CA ILE A 83 -0.99 -5.27 -10.64
C ILE A 83 -0.88 -3.80 -10.27
N ASP A 84 -1.57 -3.43 -9.22
CA ASP A 84 -1.76 -2.09 -8.69
C ASP A 84 -2.52 -1.12 -9.61
N THR A 85 -3.21 -0.17 -9.00
CA THR A 85 -3.93 0.88 -9.72
C THR A 85 -2.99 1.99 -10.18
N ALA A 86 -3.48 2.93 -10.99
CA ALA A 86 -2.69 4.06 -11.46
C ALA A 86 -2.80 5.30 -10.56
N TRP A 87 -2.87 5.09 -9.23
CA TRP A 87 -2.89 6.16 -8.22
C TRP A 87 -4.06 7.15 -8.41
N GLY A 88 -5.27 6.67 -8.27
CA GLY A 88 -6.51 7.42 -8.36
C GLY A 88 -7.42 6.97 -9.49
N ALA A 89 -8.72 7.18 -9.30
CA ALA A 89 -9.77 6.71 -10.23
C ALA A 89 -9.58 7.26 -11.65
N ARG A 90 -9.27 8.56 -11.79
CA ARG A 90 -9.05 9.20 -13.10
C ARG A 90 -7.87 8.61 -13.85
N ASN A 91 -6.73 8.44 -13.16
CA ASN A 91 -5.52 7.87 -13.76
C ASN A 91 -5.74 6.41 -14.13
N THR A 92 -6.47 5.65 -13.30
CA THR A 92 -6.78 4.24 -13.57
C THR A 92 -7.71 4.08 -14.77
N ALA A 93 -8.72 4.95 -14.91
CA ALA A 93 -9.56 4.96 -16.11
C ALA A 93 -8.76 5.33 -17.39
N ALA A 94 -7.85 6.29 -17.30
CA ALA A 94 -6.95 6.65 -18.40
C ALA A 94 -5.99 5.50 -18.74
N LEU A 95 -5.46 4.80 -17.75
CA LEU A 95 -4.63 3.61 -17.94
C LEU A 95 -5.39 2.51 -18.70
N LEU A 96 -6.64 2.22 -18.31
CA LEU A 96 -7.45 1.21 -19.00
C LEU A 96 -7.67 1.56 -20.47
N ALA A 97 -7.95 2.83 -20.78
CA ALA A 97 -8.10 3.30 -22.16
C ALA A 97 -6.79 3.19 -22.95
N GLU A 98 -5.65 3.44 -22.31
CA GLU A 98 -4.34 3.32 -22.96
C GLU A 98 -3.96 1.86 -23.21
N ILE A 99 -4.29 0.94 -22.27
CA ILE A 99 -4.13 -0.51 -22.43
C ILE A 99 -4.94 -1.01 -23.65
N GLU A 100 -6.21 -0.60 -23.75
CA GLU A 100 -7.07 -0.98 -24.87
C GLU A 100 -6.47 -0.50 -26.21
N LYS A 101 -6.01 0.76 -26.24
CA LYS A 101 -5.41 1.36 -27.44
C LYS A 101 -4.11 0.70 -27.87
N GLN A 102 -3.20 0.39 -26.92
CA GLN A 102 -1.84 -0.08 -27.24
C GLN A 102 -1.73 -1.61 -27.29
N ILE A 103 -2.47 -2.33 -26.43
CA ILE A 103 -2.37 -3.78 -26.30
C ILE A 103 -3.56 -4.49 -26.95
N GLY A 104 -4.75 -3.86 -26.91
CA GLY A 104 -5.98 -4.39 -27.53
C GLY A 104 -6.53 -5.64 -26.82
N LEU A 105 -6.18 -5.87 -25.55
CA LEU A 105 -6.70 -6.95 -24.73
C LEU A 105 -7.38 -6.39 -23.48
N PRO A 106 -8.52 -6.99 -23.04
CA PRO A 106 -9.22 -6.51 -21.87
C PRO A 106 -8.48 -6.83 -20.58
N VAL A 107 -8.43 -5.87 -19.65
CA VAL A 107 -8.09 -6.13 -18.24
C VAL A 107 -9.31 -6.77 -17.59
N THR A 108 -9.17 -7.98 -17.07
CA THR A 108 -10.28 -8.72 -16.44
C THR A 108 -10.11 -8.90 -14.94
N ARG A 109 -8.87 -8.83 -14.47
CA ARG A 109 -8.52 -8.98 -13.06
C ARG A 109 -7.46 -7.96 -12.66
N ALA A 110 -7.51 -7.49 -11.41
CA ALA A 110 -6.50 -6.63 -10.84
C ALA A 110 -6.16 -7.07 -9.41
N ILE A 111 -4.90 -6.89 -9.01
CA ILE A 111 -4.41 -7.18 -7.66
C ILE A 111 -3.81 -5.91 -7.09
N SER A 112 -4.18 -5.53 -5.85
CA SER A 112 -3.48 -4.51 -5.08
C SER A 112 -2.47 -5.16 -4.15
N THR A 113 -1.21 -4.69 -4.21
CA THR A 113 -0.09 -5.30 -3.48
C THR A 113 -0.03 -4.88 -2.02
N HIS A 114 -0.53 -3.70 -1.67
CA HIS A 114 -0.72 -3.24 -0.30
C HIS A 114 -1.78 -2.13 -0.24
N PHE A 115 -2.11 -1.63 0.98
CA PHE A 115 -3.29 -0.80 1.21
C PHE A 115 -3.12 0.69 0.89
N HIS A 116 -1.92 1.18 0.58
CA HIS A 116 -1.70 2.61 0.34
C HIS A 116 -2.39 3.10 -0.94
N ASP A 117 -2.69 4.39 -0.98
CA ASP A 117 -3.45 5.06 -2.05
C ASP A 117 -2.90 4.79 -3.45
N ASP A 118 -1.58 4.73 -3.61
CA ASP A 118 -0.96 4.49 -4.90
C ASP A 118 -1.16 3.05 -5.42
N ARG A 119 -1.84 2.20 -4.64
CA ARG A 119 -2.19 0.81 -4.99
C ARG A 119 -3.69 0.56 -5.03
N VAL A 120 -4.46 1.21 -4.17
CA VAL A 120 -5.89 0.93 -4.04
C VAL A 120 -6.80 2.05 -4.55
N SER A 121 -6.37 3.31 -4.62
CA SER A 121 -7.25 4.45 -4.92
C SER A 121 -7.79 4.52 -6.37
N GLY A 122 -7.68 3.46 -7.14
CA GLY A 122 -8.31 3.30 -8.45
C GLY A 122 -9.21 2.08 -8.54
N VAL A 123 -9.47 1.40 -7.42
CA VAL A 123 -10.29 0.18 -7.36
C VAL A 123 -11.71 0.46 -7.84
N ASP A 124 -12.31 1.59 -7.46
CA ASP A 124 -13.66 1.96 -7.91
C ASP A 124 -13.75 2.14 -9.43
N ALA A 125 -12.72 2.70 -10.06
CA ALA A 125 -12.63 2.80 -11.52
C ALA A 125 -12.51 1.43 -12.19
N LEU A 126 -11.77 0.50 -11.58
CA LEU A 126 -11.68 -0.88 -12.04
C LEU A 126 -13.03 -1.60 -11.94
N LEU A 127 -13.75 -1.44 -10.82
CA LEU A 127 -15.08 -2.01 -10.62
C LEU A 127 -16.10 -1.44 -11.62
N ALA A 128 -16.06 -0.13 -11.88
CA ALA A 128 -16.89 0.50 -12.90
C ALA A 128 -16.61 -0.08 -14.32
N ALA A 129 -15.37 -0.46 -14.59
CA ALA A 129 -14.95 -1.15 -15.82
C ALA A 129 -15.20 -2.69 -15.78
N ARG A 130 -15.86 -3.21 -14.75
CA ARG A 130 -16.12 -4.64 -14.53
C ARG A 130 -14.87 -5.51 -14.39
N VAL A 131 -13.78 -4.94 -13.91
CA VAL A 131 -12.56 -5.66 -13.56
C VAL A 131 -12.72 -6.26 -12.17
N ALA A 132 -12.46 -7.55 -12.01
CA ALA A 132 -12.47 -8.21 -10.70
C ALA A 132 -11.21 -7.82 -9.92
N THR A 133 -11.38 -7.26 -8.71
CA THR A 133 -10.28 -6.71 -7.89
C THR A 133 -9.96 -7.62 -6.71
N TYR A 134 -8.68 -7.87 -6.46
CA TYR A 134 -8.17 -8.79 -5.46
C TYR A 134 -7.10 -8.13 -4.58
N ALA A 135 -7.03 -8.54 -3.32
CA ALA A 135 -5.92 -8.22 -2.42
C ALA A 135 -5.79 -9.28 -1.32
N SER A 136 -4.71 -9.26 -0.55
CA SER A 136 -4.60 -10.10 0.66
C SER A 136 -5.71 -9.75 1.66
N PRO A 137 -6.08 -10.67 2.57
CA PRO A 137 -7.02 -10.34 3.65
C PRO A 137 -6.55 -9.15 4.48
N LEU A 138 -5.24 -9.05 4.75
CA LEU A 138 -4.65 -7.96 5.52
C LEU A 138 -4.73 -6.63 4.78
N THR A 139 -4.43 -6.60 3.49
CA THR A 139 -4.59 -5.40 2.65
C THR A 139 -6.01 -4.87 2.68
N ARG A 140 -7.01 -5.75 2.55
CA ARG A 140 -8.41 -5.35 2.61
C ARG A 140 -8.80 -4.77 3.97
N GLN A 141 -8.34 -5.39 5.06
CA GLN A 141 -8.59 -4.92 6.43
C GLN A 141 -7.95 -3.54 6.67
N LEU A 142 -6.72 -3.34 6.22
CA LEU A 142 -6.01 -2.06 6.38
C LEU A 142 -6.61 -0.96 5.51
N ALA A 143 -7.00 -1.27 4.27
CA ALA A 143 -7.71 -0.33 3.40
C ALA A 143 -9.05 0.11 4.01
N GLU A 144 -9.83 -0.81 4.59
CA GLU A 144 -11.07 -0.50 5.30
C GLU A 144 -10.80 0.42 6.51
N ALA A 145 -9.80 0.10 7.33
CA ALA A 145 -9.43 0.90 8.49
C ALA A 145 -8.94 2.31 8.12
N ALA A 146 -8.27 2.44 6.98
CA ALA A 146 -7.81 3.72 6.43
C ALA A 146 -8.91 4.52 5.72
N GLY A 147 -10.11 3.95 5.51
CA GLY A 147 -11.18 4.56 4.70
C GLY A 147 -10.86 4.65 3.21
N SER A 148 -9.94 3.81 2.73
CA SER A 148 -9.55 3.70 1.33
C SER A 148 -10.48 2.78 0.53
N GLU A 149 -10.33 2.77 -0.81
CA GLU A 149 -11.06 1.85 -1.68
C GLU A 149 -10.63 0.39 -1.40
N ILE A 150 -11.62 -0.53 -1.32
CA ILE A 150 -11.38 -1.90 -0.87
C ILE A 150 -11.54 -2.87 -2.05
N PRO A 151 -10.47 -3.62 -2.46
CA PRO A 151 -10.60 -4.69 -3.45
C PRO A 151 -11.65 -5.73 -3.04
N THR A 152 -12.45 -6.20 -4.01
CA THR A 152 -13.65 -7.02 -3.74
C THR A 152 -13.33 -8.38 -3.17
N TYR A 153 -12.31 -9.06 -3.70
CA TYR A 153 -12.01 -10.46 -3.38
C TYR A 153 -10.75 -10.60 -2.53
N ALA A 154 -10.84 -11.44 -1.49
CA ALA A 154 -9.67 -11.78 -0.69
C ALA A 154 -8.88 -12.93 -1.34
N LEU A 155 -7.57 -12.75 -1.49
CA LEU A 155 -6.62 -13.80 -1.86
C LEU A 155 -6.38 -14.72 -0.65
N LYS A 156 -6.64 -16.01 -0.81
CA LYS A 156 -6.41 -17.01 0.24
C LYS A 156 -4.96 -17.49 0.22
N GLY A 157 -4.43 -17.91 1.38
CA GLY A 157 -3.09 -18.49 1.49
C GLY A 157 -1.96 -17.45 1.43
N LEU A 158 -2.24 -16.21 1.87
CA LEU A 158 -1.28 -15.11 1.99
C LEU A 158 -1.49 -14.43 3.35
N SER A 159 -1.31 -15.19 4.45
CA SER A 159 -1.59 -14.73 5.81
C SER A 159 -0.35 -14.72 6.70
N SER A 160 0.66 -15.50 6.35
CA SER A 160 1.90 -15.63 7.12
C SER A 160 3.10 -15.30 6.25
N SER A 161 4.14 -14.69 6.85
CA SER A 161 5.41 -14.43 6.17
C SER A 161 5.95 -15.70 5.54
N GLY A 162 6.31 -15.64 4.26
CA GLY A 162 6.74 -16.80 3.48
C GLY A 162 5.62 -17.48 2.68
N ASP A 163 4.37 -17.11 2.89
CA ASP A 163 3.25 -17.64 2.09
C ASP A 163 3.34 -17.21 0.62
N ALA A 164 3.04 -18.16 -0.28
CA ALA A 164 3.00 -17.89 -1.71
C ALA A 164 1.83 -18.62 -2.38
N VAL A 165 1.21 -17.96 -3.35
CA VAL A 165 0.12 -18.54 -4.14
C VAL A 165 0.27 -18.25 -5.62
N ARG A 166 -0.09 -19.22 -6.46
CA ARG A 166 -0.20 -19.03 -7.90
C ARG A 166 -1.52 -18.33 -8.23
N PHE A 167 -1.44 -17.26 -9.03
CA PHE A 167 -2.63 -16.55 -9.54
C PHE A 167 -2.50 -16.30 -11.04
N GLY A 168 -3.05 -17.20 -11.84
CA GLY A 168 -2.89 -17.16 -13.29
C GLY A 168 -1.42 -17.23 -13.72
N PRO A 169 -0.91 -16.22 -14.47
CA PRO A 169 0.45 -16.21 -14.99
C PRO A 169 1.51 -15.85 -13.94
N VAL A 170 1.12 -15.41 -12.73
CA VAL A 170 2.03 -14.90 -11.72
C VAL A 170 2.05 -15.76 -10.45
N GLU A 171 3.10 -15.62 -9.66
CA GLU A 171 3.16 -16.01 -8.28
C GLU A 171 3.13 -14.76 -7.39
N LEU A 172 2.25 -14.78 -6.38
CA LEU A 172 2.13 -13.77 -5.35
C LEU A 172 2.83 -14.30 -4.11
N PHE A 173 3.67 -13.49 -3.49
CA PHE A 173 4.43 -13.85 -2.31
C PHE A 173 4.29 -12.78 -1.23
N TYR A 174 3.99 -13.20 -0.01
CA TYR A 174 4.01 -12.35 1.16
C TYR A 174 5.32 -12.54 1.91
N PRO A 175 6.32 -11.65 1.75
CA PRO A 175 7.61 -11.81 2.38
C PRO A 175 7.60 -11.51 3.88
N GLY A 176 6.58 -10.81 4.37
CA GLY A 176 6.45 -10.21 5.69
C GLY A 176 6.25 -8.71 5.62
N ALA A 177 6.21 -8.03 6.77
CA ALA A 177 6.14 -6.59 6.83
C ALA A 177 7.40 -5.96 6.20
N ALA A 178 7.22 -4.82 5.54
CA ALA A 178 8.28 -4.07 4.87
C ALA A 178 7.93 -2.58 4.89
N HIS A 179 7.74 -1.94 3.72
CA HIS A 179 7.22 -0.58 3.59
C HIS A 179 5.82 -0.42 4.22
N SER A 180 5.04 -1.48 4.26
CA SER A 180 3.78 -1.62 4.98
C SER A 180 3.64 -3.05 5.53
N PRO A 181 2.72 -3.31 6.48
CA PRO A 181 2.56 -4.65 7.07
C PRO A 181 2.10 -5.72 6.08
N ASP A 182 1.50 -5.33 4.95
CA ASP A 182 0.75 -6.19 4.03
C ASP A 182 1.39 -6.31 2.63
N ASN A 183 2.65 -5.88 2.47
CA ASN A 183 3.31 -5.90 1.16
C ASN A 183 3.32 -7.28 0.51
N LEU A 184 2.76 -7.36 -0.70
CA LEU A 184 2.95 -8.50 -1.61
C LEU A 184 3.98 -8.14 -2.68
N VAL A 185 4.77 -9.12 -3.09
CA VAL A 185 5.55 -9.06 -4.31
C VAL A 185 4.97 -10.02 -5.36
N VAL A 186 5.21 -9.72 -6.62
CA VAL A 186 4.64 -10.47 -7.74
C VAL A 186 5.74 -10.94 -8.66
N TYR A 187 5.87 -12.25 -8.84
CA TYR A 187 6.83 -12.84 -9.74
C TYR A 187 6.16 -13.37 -11.00
N VAL A 188 6.75 -13.09 -12.16
CA VAL A 188 6.32 -13.59 -13.47
C VAL A 188 7.32 -14.64 -13.95
N PRO A 189 7.12 -15.95 -13.65
CA PRO A 189 8.12 -16.98 -13.91
C PRO A 189 8.51 -17.11 -15.38
N SER A 190 7.56 -16.92 -16.30
CA SER A 190 7.82 -17.02 -17.75
C SER A 190 8.74 -15.93 -18.31
N ALA A 191 8.96 -14.84 -17.54
CA ALA A 191 9.71 -13.68 -17.95
C ALA A 191 10.91 -13.36 -17.03
N GLY A 192 11.04 -14.04 -15.89
CA GLY A 192 12.06 -13.70 -14.89
C GLY A 192 11.88 -12.29 -14.31
N VAL A 193 10.67 -11.77 -14.29
CA VAL A 193 10.35 -10.41 -13.83
C VAL A 193 9.77 -10.47 -12.41
N LEU A 194 10.40 -9.76 -11.49
CA LEU A 194 9.94 -9.57 -10.12
C LEU A 194 9.44 -8.13 -9.94
N TYR A 195 8.16 -7.96 -9.68
CA TYR A 195 7.59 -6.70 -9.22
C TYR A 195 7.63 -6.67 -7.70
N GLY A 196 8.57 -5.89 -7.16
CA GLY A 196 8.76 -5.74 -5.72
C GLY A 196 7.79 -4.73 -5.08
N GLY A 197 7.11 -3.92 -5.90
CA GLY A 197 6.27 -2.83 -5.37
C GLY A 197 7.05 -1.93 -4.42
N CYS A 198 6.38 -1.37 -3.42
CA CYS A 198 7.03 -0.47 -2.47
C CYS A 198 7.92 -1.18 -1.42
N ALA A 199 7.92 -2.52 -1.40
CA ALA A 199 8.89 -3.28 -0.61
C ALA A 199 10.31 -3.23 -1.18
N VAL A 200 10.48 -2.72 -2.42
CA VAL A 200 11.78 -2.58 -3.10
C VAL A 200 12.02 -1.14 -3.51
N LEU A 201 13.19 -0.62 -3.16
CA LEU A 201 13.66 0.73 -3.49
C LEU A 201 14.45 0.72 -4.80
N GLU A 202 14.34 1.80 -5.58
CA GLU A 202 15.21 2.02 -6.74
C GLU A 202 16.67 2.33 -6.34
N SER A 203 17.62 2.13 -7.23
CA SER A 203 19.06 2.29 -6.94
C SER A 203 19.48 3.70 -6.53
N ALA A 204 18.79 4.73 -7.00
CA ALA A 204 19.06 6.12 -6.64
C ALA A 204 18.48 6.52 -5.27
N ARG A 205 17.65 5.68 -4.67
CA ARG A 205 17.00 5.98 -3.40
C ARG A 205 17.95 5.72 -2.24
N THR A 206 18.16 6.74 -1.39
CA THR A 206 19.04 6.68 -0.21
C THR A 206 18.29 6.78 1.12
N PHE A 207 16.96 6.77 1.10
CA PHE A 207 16.10 6.85 2.27
C PHE A 207 14.80 6.06 2.04
N VAL A 208 14.14 5.64 3.12
CA VAL A 208 12.97 4.75 3.08
C VAL A 208 11.69 5.38 2.51
N GLY A 209 11.67 6.70 2.29
CA GLY A 209 10.48 7.40 1.82
C GLY A 209 9.43 7.61 2.90
N ASN A 210 8.14 7.42 2.56
CA ASN A 210 7.06 7.41 3.56
C ASN A 210 7.15 6.11 4.37
N GLY A 211 7.69 6.20 5.58
CA GLY A 211 7.92 5.07 6.48
C GLY A 211 6.92 4.99 7.64
N VAL A 212 5.78 5.69 7.58
CA VAL A 212 4.80 5.74 8.69
C VAL A 212 4.29 4.36 9.08
N ASP A 213 4.07 3.49 8.10
CA ASP A 213 3.57 2.13 8.28
C ASP A 213 4.67 1.07 8.10
N ALA A 214 5.93 1.51 7.93
CA ALA A 214 7.03 0.59 7.68
C ALA A 214 7.52 -0.10 8.95
N ASP A 215 7.85 -1.38 8.84
CA ASP A 215 8.62 -2.11 9.86
C ASP A 215 10.09 -2.18 9.43
N LEU A 216 10.88 -1.22 9.90
CA LEU A 216 12.31 -1.13 9.54
C LEU A 216 13.15 -2.30 10.07
N THR A 217 12.65 -3.05 11.05
CA THR A 217 13.32 -4.25 11.58
C THR A 217 13.03 -5.48 10.73
N GLU A 218 11.76 -5.67 10.35
CA GLU A 218 11.34 -6.81 9.55
C GLU A 218 11.65 -6.62 8.04
N TRP A 219 11.67 -5.39 7.54
CA TRP A 219 11.86 -5.12 6.11
C TRP A 219 13.12 -5.74 5.50
N PRO A 220 14.33 -5.64 6.10
CA PRO A 220 15.52 -6.33 5.57
C PRO A 220 15.35 -7.85 5.53
N ILE A 221 14.68 -8.43 6.53
CA ILE A 221 14.40 -9.87 6.61
C ILE A 221 13.43 -10.28 5.50
N SER A 222 12.40 -9.45 5.25
CA SER A 222 11.45 -9.64 4.14
C SER A 222 12.15 -9.59 2.78
N VAL A 223 13.09 -8.67 2.59
CA VAL A 223 13.91 -8.59 1.36
C VAL A 223 14.78 -9.83 1.20
N GLU A 224 15.38 -10.34 2.27
CA GLU A 224 16.16 -11.57 2.21
C GLU A 224 15.31 -12.78 1.80
N ARG A 225 14.07 -12.89 2.32
CA ARG A 225 13.12 -13.94 1.88
C ARG A 225 12.80 -13.82 0.38
N ILE A 226 12.69 -12.60 -0.16
CA ILE A 226 12.48 -12.38 -1.59
C ILE A 226 13.69 -12.88 -2.40
N LEU A 227 14.92 -12.52 -1.98
CA LEU A 227 16.16 -12.97 -2.61
C LEU A 227 16.28 -14.50 -2.62
N GLN A 228 15.99 -15.13 -1.48
CA GLN A 228 16.05 -16.59 -1.35
C GLN A 228 15.00 -17.31 -2.21
N ARG A 229 13.82 -16.70 -2.38
CA ARG A 229 12.73 -17.33 -3.13
C ARG A 229 12.90 -17.19 -4.63
N TYR A 230 13.43 -16.06 -5.10
CA TYR A 230 13.52 -15.73 -6.53
C TYR A 230 14.97 -15.47 -6.99
N PRO A 231 15.89 -16.42 -6.77
CA PRO A 231 17.29 -16.25 -7.18
C PRO A 231 17.46 -16.15 -8.70
N GLU A 232 16.43 -16.59 -9.46
CA GLU A 232 16.39 -16.53 -10.92
C GLU A 232 15.78 -15.24 -11.48
N ALA A 233 15.34 -14.30 -10.64
CA ALA A 233 14.83 -13.01 -11.11
C ALA A 233 15.91 -12.26 -11.88
N GLN A 234 15.57 -11.77 -13.07
CA GLN A 234 16.49 -11.06 -13.97
C GLN A 234 16.22 -9.55 -13.97
N LEU A 235 14.96 -9.17 -13.81
CA LEU A 235 14.50 -7.79 -13.76
C LEU A 235 13.66 -7.59 -12.51
N VAL A 236 14.01 -6.57 -11.73
CA VAL A 236 13.28 -6.16 -10.52
C VAL A 236 12.67 -4.78 -10.76
N ILE A 237 11.37 -4.67 -10.49
CA ILE A 237 10.59 -3.45 -10.69
C ILE A 237 10.17 -2.92 -9.32
N PRO A 238 10.70 -1.76 -8.88
CA PRO A 238 10.30 -1.12 -7.63
C PRO A 238 8.94 -0.43 -7.79
N GLY A 239 8.28 -0.14 -6.68
CA GLY A 239 7.01 0.62 -6.67
C GLY A 239 7.17 2.06 -7.15
N HIS A 240 8.36 2.62 -7.02
CA HIS A 240 8.70 3.98 -7.46
C HIS A 240 10.10 3.98 -8.06
N GLY A 241 10.29 4.75 -9.12
CA GLY A 241 11.59 4.92 -9.80
C GLY A 241 11.87 3.88 -10.89
N LEU A 242 13.13 3.68 -11.21
CA LEU A 242 13.54 2.89 -12.37
C LEU A 242 13.69 1.40 -12.04
N PRO A 243 13.27 0.50 -12.95
CA PRO A 243 13.62 -0.92 -12.87
C PRO A 243 15.13 -1.14 -12.86
N GLY A 244 15.57 -2.25 -12.26
CA GLY A 244 16.97 -2.66 -12.20
C GLY A 244 17.15 -4.16 -12.11
N GLY A 245 18.34 -4.61 -11.76
CA GLY A 245 18.65 -6.01 -11.52
C GLY A 245 18.28 -6.47 -10.10
N PRO A 246 18.60 -7.73 -9.75
CA PRO A 246 18.39 -8.26 -8.40
C PRO A 246 19.15 -7.50 -7.30
N ASP A 247 20.18 -6.75 -7.65
CA ASP A 247 20.93 -5.84 -6.78
C ASP A 247 20.05 -4.77 -6.10
N LEU A 248 18.89 -4.41 -6.67
CA LEU A 248 17.91 -3.54 -6.01
C LEU A 248 17.43 -4.11 -4.66
N LEU A 249 17.37 -5.43 -4.53
CA LEU A 249 16.97 -6.08 -3.28
C LEU A 249 18.04 -5.86 -2.20
N THR A 250 19.32 -6.12 -2.51
CA THR A 250 20.43 -5.87 -1.58
C THR A 250 20.52 -4.40 -1.23
N HIS A 251 20.44 -3.51 -2.23
CA HIS A 251 20.41 -2.07 -2.03
C HIS A 251 19.26 -1.64 -1.07
N THR A 252 18.07 -2.22 -1.24
CA THR A 252 16.94 -1.94 -0.36
C THR A 252 17.24 -2.31 1.08
N ALA A 253 17.78 -3.52 1.31
CA ALA A 253 18.15 -3.97 2.65
C ALA A 253 19.18 -3.03 3.30
N ASP A 254 20.21 -2.62 2.55
CA ASP A 254 21.25 -1.70 3.03
C ASP A 254 20.68 -0.33 3.42
N VAL A 255 19.84 0.25 2.56
CA VAL A 255 19.19 1.54 2.83
C VAL A 255 18.30 1.45 4.07
N VAL A 256 17.49 0.41 4.20
CA VAL A 256 16.57 0.25 5.34
C VAL A 256 17.35 0.05 6.63
N GLN A 257 18.39 -0.80 6.63
CA GLN A 257 19.24 -1.03 7.81
C GLN A 257 19.94 0.25 8.28
N ALA A 258 20.38 1.11 7.35
CA ALA A 258 20.98 2.39 7.70
C ALA A 258 20.01 3.38 8.38
N HIS A 259 18.69 3.15 8.25
CA HIS A 259 17.63 3.97 8.85
C HIS A 259 16.91 3.28 10.01
N ALA A 260 17.21 2.01 10.27
CA ALA A 260 16.66 1.30 11.42
C ALA A 260 17.19 1.90 12.75
N PRO A 261 16.38 1.96 13.82
CA PRO A 261 16.85 2.36 15.12
C PRO A 261 17.96 1.41 15.59
N LEU A 262 19.03 1.98 16.16
CA LEU A 262 20.09 1.16 16.75
C LEU A 262 19.50 0.25 17.84
N PRO A 263 19.96 -1.01 17.94
CA PRO A 263 19.54 -1.89 19.01
C PRO A 263 19.88 -1.23 20.36
N VAL A 264 18.87 -1.16 21.22
CA VAL A 264 19.09 -0.73 22.60
C VAL A 264 19.94 -1.81 23.26
N VAL A 265 21.22 -1.53 23.51
CA VAL A 265 22.10 -2.40 24.31
C VAL A 265 21.65 -2.22 25.75
N GLU A 266 20.93 -3.19 26.31
CA GLU A 266 20.64 -3.29 27.74
C GLU A 266 21.90 -3.63 28.56
#